data_4b6806512eeaaff8e8bfc290de272e65
#
_entry.id   4b6806512eeaaff8e8bfc290de272e65
#
_cell.length_a   1.000
_cell.length_b   1.000
_cell.length_c   1.000
_cell.angle_alpha   90.00
_cell.angle_beta   90.00
_cell.angle_gamma   90.00
#
_symmetry.space_group_name_H-M   'P 1'
#
loop_
_entity.id
_entity.type
_entity.pdbx_description
1 polymer ?
#
loop_
_entity_poly.entity_id
_entity_poly.type
_entity_poly.pdbx_seq_one_letter_code
_entity_poly.pdbx_strand_id
1 'polypeptide(L)'
;MWHTLDPQTVDAMLAAGEEMRLEAGRFLFRAGNPYRKHIYIHLEGTLEQTAASGDHREAQPGDVIGLASYLDGDNYRSTAQALTDCRLLALAGATVQRLEQESPFFFEAINRALAARMRKARQVRETVRGTLARPVRQFMISGLPCCRRQDTIAQASRLLAERDVGSLGLLDDSGRLIGLITPMTLLLALASEQTVPSDALESVTADEALAVTPDTPLWQVEEIFRRHRVKDVAVVDSQEAPVGIMSETAMIQALSHPPQTLDSEIRDAPDVDTLVRLRRKIPIAAGAVHASHRSVGTAVRALTEMHLALQHRLVELILSAMDREGLGRPPARFAVIVMGSGGRGEMLLRPDQDNGLIIDDRVTEAGMEWFREFSERLNPGLDEIGYRLCPGNVMARNPEYRCTLGEWQAKLSRLVDNPGRKEARAANIVLDFATLYGDDTLTARLRGHLNRRLEDGSGKMLFRMMVSDDAKISQPLGFFNRLVTTPHKGSQVIDLKRTGLRIIVDAMRVFALREGISRCKTMERIAALRRLGVFDADFSESMRIAFEELQDLLFTHQLDQVERGETPDPLVRMERLSSHDKERLRVSLRACRRMRERLQYAFGVVMS
;
A
#
# COMPACT_ATOMS: atom_id res chain seq x y z
N MET A 1 10.66 7.45 24.95
CA MET A 1 9.72 6.32 24.81
C MET A 1 9.11 5.92 26.17
N TRP A 2 9.91 5.78 27.21
CA TRP A 2 9.49 5.35 28.55
C TRP A 2 8.91 6.47 29.44
N HIS A 3 8.97 7.73 29.00
CA HIS A 3 8.45 8.91 29.74
C HIS A 3 6.92 8.95 29.89
N THR A 4 6.22 8.05 29.22
CA THR A 4 4.74 7.96 29.28
C THR A 4 4.27 6.80 30.15
N LEU A 5 5.19 6.05 30.78
CA LEU A 5 4.82 5.05 31.76
C LEU A 5 4.38 5.73 33.06
N ASP A 6 3.35 5.19 33.67
CA ASP A 6 2.97 5.60 35.03
C ASP A 6 4.02 5.15 36.06
N PRO A 7 4.17 5.85 37.17
CA PRO A 7 5.18 5.54 38.17
C PRO A 7 5.10 4.10 38.70
N GLN A 8 3.90 3.55 38.86
CA GLN A 8 3.71 2.18 39.35
C GLN A 8 4.25 1.14 38.37
N THR A 9 4.04 1.35 37.07
CA THR A 9 4.59 0.49 36.02
C THR A 9 6.12 0.58 35.97
N VAL A 10 6.70 1.76 36.11
CA VAL A 10 8.16 1.95 36.18
C VAL A 10 8.75 1.22 37.40
N ASP A 11 8.15 1.38 38.58
CA ASP A 11 8.58 0.70 39.80
C ASP A 11 8.48 -0.83 39.66
N ALA A 12 7.36 -1.33 39.12
CA ALA A 12 7.18 -2.76 38.86
C ALA A 12 8.21 -3.32 37.87
N MET A 13 8.56 -2.54 36.84
CA MET A 13 9.56 -2.91 35.83
C MET A 13 10.98 -2.94 36.44
N LEU A 14 11.34 -1.93 37.23
CA LEU A 14 12.62 -1.87 37.92
C LEU A 14 12.76 -2.95 38.99
N ALA A 15 11.69 -3.21 39.76
CA ALA A 15 11.67 -4.24 40.80
C ALA A 15 11.77 -5.67 40.23
N ALA A 16 11.27 -5.89 39.00
CA ALA A 16 11.25 -7.20 38.36
C ALA A 16 12.39 -7.39 37.34
N GLY A 17 13.14 -6.34 37.02
CA GLY A 17 14.28 -6.36 36.10
C GLY A 17 15.61 -6.54 36.83
N GLU A 18 16.57 -7.12 36.15
CA GLU A 18 17.95 -7.24 36.62
C GLU A 18 18.81 -6.23 35.87
N GLU A 19 19.42 -5.29 36.65
CA GLU A 19 20.38 -4.36 36.05
C GLU A 19 21.70 -5.09 35.77
N MET A 20 22.18 -5.02 34.53
CA MET A 20 23.46 -5.61 34.13
C MET A 20 24.37 -4.57 33.49
N ARG A 21 25.67 -4.73 33.75
CA ARG A 21 26.73 -3.96 33.11
C ARG A 21 27.40 -4.81 32.04
N LEU A 22 27.62 -4.23 30.88
CA LEU A 22 28.30 -4.85 29.76
C LEU A 22 29.50 -3.98 29.38
N GLU A 23 30.71 -4.51 29.61
CA GLU A 23 31.97 -3.80 29.32
C GLU A 23 32.14 -3.59 27.81
N ALA A 24 32.85 -2.54 27.41
CA ALA A 24 33.22 -2.27 26.03
C ALA A 24 33.86 -3.49 25.34
N GLY A 25 33.46 -3.73 24.11
CA GLY A 25 33.92 -4.88 23.31
C GLY A 25 33.20 -6.22 23.60
N ARG A 26 32.43 -6.32 24.70
CA ARG A 26 31.70 -7.56 25.03
C ARG A 26 30.42 -7.70 24.22
N PHE A 27 30.03 -8.96 23.97
CA PHE A 27 28.79 -9.30 23.28
C PHE A 27 27.67 -9.58 24.29
N LEU A 28 26.53 -8.94 24.10
CA LEU A 28 25.30 -9.28 24.81
C LEU A 28 24.78 -10.64 24.33
N PHE A 29 24.75 -10.82 23.02
CA PHE A 29 24.50 -12.08 22.32
C PHE A 29 25.04 -12.02 20.88
N ARG A 30 25.15 -13.17 20.23
CA ARG A 30 25.55 -13.28 18.81
C ARG A 30 24.43 -13.90 18.00
N ALA A 31 24.35 -13.57 16.71
CA ALA A 31 23.46 -14.21 15.78
C ALA A 31 23.65 -15.75 15.81
N GLY A 32 22.54 -16.49 15.85
CA GLY A 32 22.54 -17.95 15.99
C GLY A 32 22.58 -18.47 17.44
N ASN A 33 22.91 -17.64 18.43
CA ASN A 33 22.85 -18.08 19.82
C ASN A 33 21.40 -18.38 20.25
N PRO A 34 21.19 -19.37 21.14
CA PRO A 34 19.89 -19.66 21.71
C PRO A 34 19.30 -18.43 22.42
N TYR A 35 18.02 -18.19 22.24
CA TYR A 35 17.31 -17.11 22.91
C TYR A 35 17.25 -17.35 24.43
N ARG A 36 17.76 -16.40 25.21
CA ARG A 36 17.88 -16.49 26.67
C ARG A 36 16.58 -16.17 27.41
N LYS A 37 15.46 -15.99 26.70
CA LYS A 37 14.14 -15.63 27.25
C LYS A 37 14.11 -14.26 27.98
N HIS A 38 14.95 -13.34 27.58
CA HIS A 38 15.00 -11.97 28.10
C HIS A 38 14.93 -10.95 26.98
N ILE A 39 14.32 -9.79 27.30
CA ILE A 39 14.55 -8.55 26.55
C ILE A 39 15.45 -7.65 27.40
N TYR A 40 16.15 -6.74 26.74
CA TYR A 40 17.07 -5.81 27.41
C TYR A 40 16.69 -4.38 27.03
N ILE A 41 16.49 -3.53 28.02
CA ILE A 41 16.28 -2.10 27.82
C ILE A 41 17.64 -1.42 27.96
N HIS A 42 18.05 -0.71 26.91
CA HIS A 42 19.31 0.03 26.89
C HIS A 42 19.18 1.30 27.73
N LEU A 43 19.98 1.43 28.77
CA LEU A 43 19.92 2.57 29.72
C LEU A 43 21.01 3.59 29.40
N GLU A 44 22.26 3.14 29.25
CA GLU A 44 23.43 4.01 29.05
C GLU A 44 24.51 3.32 28.22
N GLY A 45 25.38 4.11 27.59
CA GLY A 45 26.47 3.64 26.74
C GLY A 45 26.11 3.58 25.27
N THR A 46 26.97 2.98 24.46
CA THR A 46 26.77 2.75 23.00
C THR A 46 26.81 1.27 22.71
N LEU A 47 25.73 0.74 22.17
CA LEU A 47 25.59 -0.67 21.80
C LEU A 47 25.28 -0.79 20.31
N GLU A 48 26.07 -1.59 19.59
CA GLU A 48 25.87 -1.86 18.17
C GLU A 48 25.09 -3.16 17.97
N GLN A 49 24.12 -3.11 17.07
CA GLN A 49 23.43 -4.32 16.56
C GLN A 49 23.77 -4.54 15.10
N THR A 50 24.31 -5.72 14.79
CA THR A 50 24.63 -6.17 13.42
C THR A 50 23.66 -7.26 13.01
N ALA A 51 22.88 -7.02 11.96
CA ALA A 51 21.97 -8.00 11.37
C ALA A 51 22.78 -9.08 10.59
N ALA A 52 22.16 -10.25 10.32
CA ALA A 52 22.76 -11.28 9.47
C ALA A 52 23.01 -10.80 8.02
N SER A 53 22.33 -9.76 7.56
CA SER A 53 22.57 -9.06 6.27
C SER A 53 23.83 -8.20 6.24
N GLY A 54 24.53 -8.02 7.39
CA GLY A 54 25.66 -7.12 7.52
C GLY A 54 25.31 -5.67 7.88
N ASP A 55 24.02 -5.35 7.99
CA ASP A 55 23.58 -4.00 8.37
C ASP A 55 23.91 -3.72 9.83
N HIS A 56 24.56 -2.57 10.10
CA HIS A 56 24.94 -2.10 11.43
C HIS A 56 23.97 -1.04 11.94
N ARG A 57 23.63 -1.11 13.22
CA ARG A 57 22.79 -0.13 13.90
C ARG A 57 23.30 0.15 15.30
N GLU A 58 23.46 1.41 15.64
CA GLU A 58 23.63 1.85 17.02
C GLU A 58 22.28 1.91 17.74
N ALA A 59 22.20 1.24 18.89
CA ALA A 59 21.06 1.34 19.78
C ALA A 59 21.21 2.58 20.67
N GLN A 60 20.11 3.32 20.82
CA GLN A 60 20.05 4.52 21.65
C GLN A 60 19.50 4.19 23.04
N PRO A 61 19.83 4.96 24.09
CA PRO A 61 19.18 4.82 25.39
C PRO A 61 17.65 4.83 25.26
N GLY A 62 17.00 3.84 25.86
CA GLY A 62 15.57 3.58 25.73
C GLY A 62 15.19 2.58 24.64
N ASP A 63 16.11 2.12 23.80
CA ASP A 63 15.84 1.05 22.83
C ASP A 63 15.68 -0.32 23.53
N VAL A 64 14.81 -1.17 22.96
CA VAL A 64 14.63 -2.55 23.42
C VAL A 64 15.41 -3.51 22.54
N ILE A 65 16.32 -4.27 23.15
CA ILE A 65 17.22 -5.22 22.52
C ILE A 65 16.69 -6.63 22.76
N GLY A 66 16.77 -7.52 21.77
CA GLY A 66 16.30 -8.92 21.88
C GLY A 66 14.80 -9.10 21.65
N LEU A 67 14.07 -8.02 21.29
CA LEU A 67 12.62 -8.04 21.11
C LEU A 67 12.14 -8.99 20.00
N ALA A 68 12.90 -9.15 18.91
CA ALA A 68 12.55 -10.08 17.83
C ALA A 68 12.53 -11.53 18.35
N SER A 69 13.57 -11.94 19.07
CA SER A 69 13.67 -13.29 19.65
C SER A 69 12.64 -13.54 20.76
N TYR A 70 12.27 -12.48 21.50
CA TYR A 70 11.14 -12.56 22.44
C TYR A 70 9.81 -12.87 21.76
N LEU A 71 9.54 -12.24 20.60
CA LEU A 71 8.29 -12.44 19.86
C LEU A 71 8.25 -13.80 19.14
N ASP A 72 9.39 -14.25 18.64
CA ASP A 72 9.47 -15.47 17.81
C ASP A 72 9.71 -16.72 18.65
N GLY A 73 10.35 -16.58 19.80
CA GLY A 73 10.89 -17.69 20.59
C GLY A 73 12.10 -18.38 19.94
N ASP A 74 12.62 -17.82 18.86
CA ASP A 74 13.73 -18.37 18.07
C ASP A 74 15.09 -17.79 18.53
N ASN A 75 16.20 -18.42 18.06
CA ASN A 75 17.56 -17.94 18.28
C ASN A 75 17.74 -16.46 17.90
N TYR A 76 18.72 -15.79 18.50
CA TYR A 76 19.05 -14.42 18.15
C TYR A 76 19.43 -14.29 16.67
N ARG A 77 18.82 -13.35 15.96
CA ARG A 77 19.02 -13.12 14.52
C ARG A 77 20.01 -12.01 14.21
N SER A 78 20.45 -11.31 15.24
CA SER A 78 21.47 -10.26 15.15
C SER A 78 22.51 -10.46 16.22
N THR A 79 23.67 -9.86 16.04
CA THR A 79 24.71 -9.74 17.07
C THR A 79 24.53 -8.40 17.76
N ALA A 80 24.61 -8.36 19.08
CA ALA A 80 24.60 -7.14 19.87
C ALA A 80 25.92 -7.04 20.67
N GLN A 81 26.69 -5.96 20.43
CA GLN A 81 28.02 -5.72 21.02
C GLN A 81 28.08 -4.33 21.63
N ALA A 82 28.64 -4.22 22.81
CA ALA A 82 28.92 -2.94 23.46
C ALA A 82 30.15 -2.29 22.81
N LEU A 83 30.00 -1.07 22.31
CA LEU A 83 31.12 -0.24 21.83
C LEU A 83 31.78 0.56 22.97
N THR A 84 30.99 0.95 23.96
CA THR A 84 31.44 1.53 25.22
C THR A 84 30.84 0.72 26.38
N ASP A 85 31.23 1.00 27.60
CA ASP A 85 30.57 0.41 28.76
C ASP A 85 29.10 0.75 28.77
N CYS A 86 28.23 -0.27 28.81
CA CYS A 86 26.78 -0.14 28.73
C CYS A 86 26.09 -0.59 30.02
N ARG A 87 25.00 0.12 30.38
CA ARG A 87 24.04 -0.34 31.39
C ARG A 87 22.76 -0.79 30.70
N LEU A 88 22.26 -1.94 31.10
CA LEU A 88 21.08 -2.56 30.54
C LEU A 88 20.15 -3.04 31.65
N LEU A 89 18.85 -2.98 31.45
CA LEU A 89 17.85 -3.63 32.32
C LEU A 89 17.36 -4.89 31.62
N ALA A 90 17.68 -6.04 32.16
CA ALA A 90 17.22 -7.34 31.64
C ALA A 90 15.85 -7.69 32.23
N LEU A 91 14.86 -7.96 31.40
CA LEU A 91 13.54 -8.38 31.79
C LEU A 91 13.25 -9.79 31.24
N ALA A 92 12.89 -10.70 32.14
CA ALA A 92 12.48 -12.05 31.72
C ALA A 92 11.19 -11.97 30.88
N GLY A 93 11.09 -12.80 29.82
CA GLY A 93 9.93 -12.81 28.94
C GLY A 93 8.60 -13.06 29.66
N ALA A 94 8.59 -13.88 30.71
CA ALA A 94 7.39 -14.09 31.55
C ALA A 94 7.00 -12.83 32.31
N THR A 95 7.97 -12.05 32.80
CA THR A 95 7.75 -10.75 33.44
C THR A 95 7.18 -9.73 32.44
N VAL A 96 7.73 -9.69 31.23
CA VAL A 96 7.23 -8.81 30.17
C VAL A 96 5.76 -9.11 29.86
N GLN A 97 5.40 -10.39 29.74
CA GLN A 97 4.01 -10.82 29.47
C GLN A 97 3.06 -10.44 30.61
N ARG A 98 3.49 -10.60 31.85
CA ARG A 98 2.71 -10.18 33.01
C ARG A 98 2.49 -8.68 33.01
N LEU A 99 3.53 -7.88 32.81
CA LEU A 99 3.45 -6.42 32.75
C LEU A 99 2.58 -5.96 31.56
N GLU A 100 2.62 -6.67 30.43
CA GLU A 100 1.73 -6.39 29.28
C GLU A 100 0.24 -6.63 29.62
N GLN A 101 -0.06 -7.58 30.51
CA GLN A 101 -1.43 -7.87 30.95
C GLN A 101 -1.91 -6.93 32.06
N GLU A 102 -1.03 -6.57 32.98
CA GLU A 102 -1.34 -5.77 34.17
C GLU A 102 -1.32 -4.26 33.88
N SER A 103 -0.49 -3.79 32.94
CA SER A 103 -0.35 -2.37 32.60
C SER A 103 -0.60 -2.08 31.13
N PRO A 104 -1.72 -1.41 30.78
CA PRO A 104 -1.97 -0.91 29.44
C PRO A 104 -0.85 0.03 28.93
N PHE A 105 -0.26 0.82 29.81
CA PHE A 105 0.83 1.74 29.47
C PHE A 105 2.13 1.00 29.09
N PHE A 106 2.45 -0.10 29.78
CA PHE A 106 3.61 -0.94 29.43
C PHE A 106 3.40 -1.62 28.09
N PHE A 107 2.21 -2.18 27.86
CA PHE A 107 1.85 -2.77 26.58
C PHE A 107 1.97 -1.76 25.44
N GLU A 108 1.54 -0.51 25.65
CA GLU A 108 1.71 0.56 24.66
C GLU A 108 3.16 0.93 24.40
N ALA A 109 3.99 0.98 25.44
CA ALA A 109 5.41 1.29 25.30
C ALA A 109 6.14 0.21 24.47
N ILE A 110 5.87 -1.07 24.71
CA ILE A 110 6.41 -2.18 23.91
C ILE A 110 5.94 -2.10 22.46
N ASN A 111 4.65 -1.84 22.22
CA ASN A 111 4.14 -1.70 20.86
C ASN A 111 4.71 -0.47 20.13
N ARG A 112 4.96 0.64 20.83
CA ARG A 112 5.66 1.80 20.26
C ARG A 112 7.10 1.47 19.87
N ALA A 113 7.81 0.70 20.69
CA ALA A 113 9.16 0.22 20.37
C ALA A 113 9.16 -0.61 19.09
N LEU A 114 8.19 -1.52 18.99
CA LEU A 114 7.98 -2.36 17.81
C LEU A 114 7.64 -1.53 16.57
N ALA A 115 6.69 -0.61 16.69
CA ALA A 115 6.30 0.28 15.60
C ALA A 115 7.45 1.20 15.13
N ALA A 116 8.25 1.74 16.06
CA ALA A 116 9.42 2.54 15.73
C ALA A 116 10.49 1.73 14.99
N ARG A 117 10.72 0.49 15.41
CA ARG A 117 11.64 -0.45 14.74
C ARG A 117 11.16 -0.80 13.32
N MET A 118 9.85 -1.04 13.16
CA MET A 118 9.25 -1.33 11.86
C MET A 118 9.34 -0.14 10.90
N ARG A 119 9.10 1.09 11.36
CA ARG A 119 9.29 2.31 10.54
C ARG A 119 10.73 2.42 10.02
N LYS A 120 11.72 2.20 10.89
CA LYS A 120 13.13 2.29 10.51
C LYS A 120 13.54 1.19 9.53
N ALA A 121 13.06 -0.04 9.73
CA ALA A 121 13.26 -1.16 8.80
C ALA A 121 12.57 -0.92 7.45
N ARG A 122 11.38 -0.28 7.44
CA ARG A 122 10.66 0.10 6.21
C ARG A 122 11.41 1.18 5.44
N GLN A 123 11.95 2.19 6.12
CA GLN A 123 12.72 3.26 5.50
C GLN A 123 13.97 2.75 4.76
N VAL A 124 14.66 1.75 5.30
CA VAL A 124 15.82 1.10 4.66
C VAL A 124 15.37 0.22 3.46
N ARG A 125 14.26 -0.51 3.61
CA ARG A 125 13.73 -1.38 2.54
C ARG A 125 13.13 -0.60 1.37
N GLU A 126 12.49 0.54 1.64
CA GLU A 126 11.90 1.42 0.62
C GLU A 126 12.97 2.10 -0.24
N THR A 127 14.15 2.35 0.31
CA THR A 127 15.30 2.88 -0.45
C THR A 127 15.86 1.85 -1.45
N VAL A 128 15.71 0.54 -1.17
CA VAL A 128 16.27 -0.55 -2.00
C VAL A 128 15.23 -1.14 -2.99
N ARG A 129 13.92 -1.03 -2.73
CA ARG A 129 12.85 -1.64 -3.56
C ARG A 129 12.01 -0.64 -4.37
N GLY A 130 12.27 0.65 -4.28
CA GLY A 130 11.53 1.68 -5.01
C GLY A 130 11.82 1.71 -6.53
N THR A 131 11.31 2.71 -7.23
CA THR A 131 11.58 2.98 -8.66
C THR A 131 13.07 2.91 -8.97
N LEU A 132 13.92 3.28 -8.02
CA LEU A 132 15.37 3.22 -8.14
C LEU A 132 15.94 1.78 -8.28
N ALA A 133 15.24 0.75 -7.84
CA ALA A 133 15.65 -0.65 -8.06
C ALA A 133 15.22 -1.22 -9.41
N ARG A 134 14.41 -0.48 -10.18
CA ARG A 134 13.91 -0.93 -11.50
C ARG A 134 14.99 -0.77 -12.57
N PRO A 135 15.03 -1.67 -13.58
CA PRO A 135 16.02 -1.63 -14.62
C PRO A 135 15.80 -0.45 -15.57
N VAL A 136 16.92 0.15 -16.01
CA VAL A 136 16.97 1.33 -16.89
C VAL A 136 16.13 1.17 -18.16
N ARG A 137 16.05 -0.05 -18.73
CA ARG A 137 15.27 -0.31 -19.95
C ARG A 137 13.80 0.10 -19.88
N GLN A 138 13.24 0.25 -18.66
CA GLN A 138 11.85 0.67 -18.48
C GLN A 138 11.65 2.18 -18.58
N PHE A 139 12.72 2.96 -18.53
CA PHE A 139 12.68 4.41 -18.42
C PHE A 139 13.59 5.13 -19.43
N MET A 140 14.53 4.41 -20.05
CA MET A 140 15.41 4.97 -21.06
C MET A 140 14.63 5.41 -22.30
N ILE A 141 15.12 6.42 -22.96
CA ILE A 141 14.71 6.77 -24.31
C ILE A 141 15.42 5.79 -25.25
N SER A 142 14.65 4.97 -25.97
CA SER A 142 15.19 3.99 -26.92
C SER A 142 15.77 4.68 -28.15
N GLY A 143 16.93 4.23 -28.59
CA GLY A 143 17.62 4.75 -29.78
C GLY A 143 18.37 6.05 -29.50
N LEU A 144 19.64 5.95 -29.15
CA LEU A 144 20.55 7.10 -29.08
C LEU A 144 21.01 7.49 -30.50
N PRO A 145 20.67 8.69 -30.99
CA PRO A 145 21.24 9.16 -32.25
C PRO A 145 22.77 9.26 -32.15
N CYS A 146 23.46 8.82 -33.18
CA CYS A 146 24.91 8.69 -33.13
C CYS A 146 25.56 9.41 -34.32
N CYS A 147 26.80 9.80 -34.11
CA CYS A 147 27.74 10.34 -35.12
C CYS A 147 29.05 9.55 -35.05
N ARG A 148 29.87 9.71 -36.10
CA ARG A 148 31.19 9.10 -36.21
C ARG A 148 32.27 10.16 -36.11
N ARG A 149 33.53 9.77 -35.89
CA ARG A 149 34.66 10.69 -35.77
C ARG A 149 34.87 11.57 -37.01
N GLN A 150 34.51 11.06 -38.20
CA GLN A 150 34.66 11.77 -39.47
C GLN A 150 33.53 12.76 -39.76
N ASP A 151 32.41 12.68 -39.05
CA ASP A 151 31.31 13.62 -39.20
C ASP A 151 31.73 15.01 -38.74
N THR A 152 31.19 16.05 -39.36
CA THR A 152 31.56 17.43 -39.03
C THR A 152 30.77 17.96 -37.84
N ILE A 153 31.33 18.98 -37.17
CA ILE A 153 30.67 19.73 -36.10
C ILE A 153 29.30 20.25 -36.57
N ALA A 154 29.20 20.75 -37.81
CA ALA A 154 27.96 21.24 -38.40
C ALA A 154 26.93 20.12 -38.59
N GLN A 155 27.35 18.90 -38.95
CA GLN A 155 26.46 17.74 -39.06
C GLN A 155 25.93 17.30 -37.69
N ALA A 156 26.81 17.20 -36.68
CA ALA A 156 26.40 16.86 -35.30
C ALA A 156 25.45 17.91 -34.72
N SER A 157 25.74 19.22 -34.94
CA SER A 157 24.85 20.30 -34.48
C SER A 157 23.47 20.23 -35.12
N ARG A 158 23.38 19.92 -36.42
CA ARG A 158 22.10 19.71 -37.10
C ARG A 158 21.34 18.49 -36.55
N LEU A 159 22.04 17.39 -36.33
CA LEU A 159 21.44 16.17 -35.83
C LEU A 159 20.86 16.36 -34.41
N LEU A 160 21.55 17.10 -33.52
CA LEU A 160 21.04 17.50 -32.21
C LEU A 160 19.73 18.29 -32.32
N ALA A 161 19.71 19.30 -33.21
CA ALA A 161 18.56 20.18 -33.40
C ALA A 161 17.37 19.45 -34.07
N GLU A 162 17.60 18.64 -35.10
CA GLU A 162 16.58 17.92 -35.84
C GLU A 162 15.92 16.81 -35.01
N ARG A 163 16.67 16.19 -34.11
CA ARG A 163 16.17 15.09 -33.25
C ARG A 163 15.69 15.57 -31.90
N ASP A 164 15.88 16.85 -31.58
CA ASP A 164 15.52 17.45 -30.27
C ASP A 164 16.05 16.64 -29.08
N VAL A 165 17.34 16.28 -29.15
CA VAL A 165 18.01 15.46 -28.12
C VAL A 165 19.12 16.24 -27.42
N GLY A 166 19.35 15.90 -26.13
CA GLY A 166 20.41 16.53 -25.32
C GLY A 166 21.81 16.05 -25.65
N SER A 167 21.98 14.86 -26.24
CA SER A 167 23.28 14.27 -26.52
C SER A 167 23.24 13.35 -27.73
N LEU A 168 24.37 13.19 -28.42
CA LEU A 168 24.62 12.19 -29.46
C LEU A 168 25.70 11.22 -28.99
N GLY A 169 25.57 9.96 -29.36
CA GLY A 169 26.65 8.99 -29.20
C GLY A 169 27.75 9.21 -30.24
N LEU A 170 29.02 9.24 -29.82
CA LEU A 170 30.15 9.19 -30.70
C LEU A 170 30.63 7.75 -30.83
N LEU A 171 30.69 7.24 -32.08
CA LEU A 171 31.03 5.84 -32.34
C LEU A 171 32.45 5.72 -32.93
N ASP A 172 33.10 4.60 -32.60
CA ASP A 172 34.30 4.14 -33.32
C ASP A 172 33.93 3.44 -34.65
N ASP A 173 34.95 3.02 -35.40
CA ASP A 173 34.77 2.35 -36.70
C ASP A 173 34.07 0.98 -36.56
N SER A 174 34.10 0.38 -35.38
CA SER A 174 33.41 -0.89 -35.07
C SER A 174 31.96 -0.69 -34.61
N GLY A 175 31.49 0.54 -34.44
CA GLY A 175 30.14 0.88 -33.99
C GLY A 175 29.98 0.90 -32.48
N ARG A 176 31.07 0.83 -31.70
CA ARG A 176 31.04 0.95 -30.25
C ARG A 176 31.01 2.39 -29.80
N LEU A 177 30.35 2.65 -28.69
CA LEU A 177 30.26 3.97 -28.08
C LEU A 177 31.61 4.34 -27.44
N ILE A 178 32.19 5.49 -27.86
CA ILE A 178 33.48 6.01 -27.34
C ILE A 178 33.33 7.35 -26.61
N GLY A 179 32.20 8.05 -26.75
CA GLY A 179 31.96 9.34 -26.12
C GLY A 179 30.53 9.81 -26.30
N LEU A 180 30.20 10.91 -25.63
CA LEU A 180 28.96 11.67 -25.85
C LEU A 180 29.31 13.06 -26.36
N ILE A 181 28.57 13.53 -27.35
CA ILE A 181 28.64 14.90 -27.90
C ILE A 181 27.40 15.64 -27.43
N THR A 182 27.58 16.69 -26.66
CA THR A 182 26.53 17.58 -26.19
C THR A 182 26.57 18.94 -26.87
N PRO A 183 25.51 19.77 -26.84
CA PRO A 183 25.58 21.15 -27.31
C PRO A 183 26.72 21.95 -26.65
N MET A 184 27.03 21.68 -25.39
CA MET A 184 28.10 22.34 -24.65
C MET A 184 29.47 21.90 -25.16
N THR A 185 29.66 20.62 -25.47
CA THR A 185 30.89 20.07 -26.06
C THR A 185 31.21 20.77 -27.40
N LEU A 186 30.18 20.92 -28.27
CA LEU A 186 30.32 21.59 -29.56
C LEU A 186 30.56 23.10 -29.39
N LEU A 187 29.89 23.76 -28.45
CA LEU A 187 30.07 25.16 -28.15
C LEU A 187 31.50 25.46 -27.68
N LEU A 188 32.01 24.63 -26.76
CA LEU A 188 33.38 24.77 -26.25
C LEU A 188 34.42 24.55 -27.36
N ALA A 189 34.19 23.57 -28.25
CA ALA A 189 35.06 23.34 -29.40
C ALA A 189 35.09 24.56 -30.35
N LEU A 190 33.91 25.13 -30.68
CA LEU A 190 33.80 26.30 -31.55
C LEU A 190 34.27 27.61 -30.88
N ALA A 191 34.33 27.69 -29.57
CA ALA A 191 34.87 28.83 -28.83
C ALA A 191 36.41 28.88 -28.88
N SER A 192 37.06 27.78 -29.29
CA SER A 192 38.50 27.80 -29.57
C SER A 192 38.74 28.45 -30.94
N GLU A 193 39.67 29.41 -31.03
CA GLU A 193 39.97 30.13 -32.28
C GLU A 193 40.53 29.23 -33.41
N GLN A 194 40.73 27.94 -33.14
CA GLN A 194 41.34 26.97 -34.06
C GLN A 194 40.31 25.98 -34.66
N THR A 195 39.04 26.02 -34.27
CA THR A 195 38.02 25.05 -34.71
C THR A 195 36.89 25.72 -35.47
N VAL A 196 36.55 25.19 -36.65
CA VAL A 196 35.45 25.69 -37.50
C VAL A 196 34.37 24.64 -37.70
N PRO A 197 33.12 25.02 -38.03
CA PRO A 197 32.00 24.10 -38.18
C PRO A 197 32.19 22.95 -39.18
N SER A 198 33.12 23.11 -40.14
CA SER A 198 33.46 22.09 -41.14
C SER A 198 34.44 21.04 -40.63
N ASP A 199 35.05 21.26 -39.47
CA ASP A 199 36.02 20.31 -38.92
C ASP A 199 35.35 19.03 -38.44
N ALA A 200 36.12 17.94 -38.53
CA ALA A 200 35.66 16.63 -38.08
C ALA A 200 35.58 16.57 -36.55
N LEU A 201 34.64 15.77 -36.03
CA LEU A 201 34.46 15.52 -34.59
C LEU A 201 35.69 14.88 -33.92
N GLU A 202 36.63 14.37 -34.73
CA GLU A 202 37.94 13.89 -34.25
C GLU A 202 38.73 14.97 -33.52
N SER A 203 38.54 16.24 -33.91
CA SER A 203 39.19 17.41 -33.29
C SER A 203 38.48 17.86 -32.00
N VAL A 204 37.29 17.34 -31.70
CA VAL A 204 36.49 17.70 -30.53
C VAL A 204 36.79 16.75 -29.40
N THR A 205 37.12 17.28 -28.24
CA THR A 205 37.23 16.46 -27.01
C THR A 205 35.80 16.08 -26.55
N ALA A 206 35.36 14.87 -26.91
CA ALA A 206 34.07 14.35 -26.44
C ALA A 206 34.10 14.07 -24.93
N ASP A 207 32.97 14.24 -24.29
CA ASP A 207 32.82 13.82 -22.91
C ASP A 207 32.94 12.29 -22.80
N GLU A 208 33.60 11.79 -21.76
CA GLU A 208 33.69 10.36 -21.51
C GLU A 208 32.29 9.75 -21.45
N ALA A 209 32.02 8.73 -22.25
CA ALA A 209 30.70 8.05 -22.24
C ALA A 209 30.56 7.23 -21.01
N LEU A 210 29.86 7.77 -20.01
CA LEU A 210 29.37 6.95 -18.90
C LEU A 210 28.23 6.10 -19.44
N ALA A 211 28.40 4.79 -19.42
CA ALA A 211 27.47 3.84 -20.00
C ALA A 211 27.01 2.81 -18.96
N VAL A 212 25.77 2.36 -19.10
CA VAL A 212 25.17 1.29 -18.30
C VAL A 212 24.47 0.29 -19.21
N THR A 213 24.14 -0.89 -18.69
CA THR A 213 23.36 -1.88 -19.44
C THR A 213 21.85 -1.66 -19.24
N PRO A 214 20.97 -2.18 -20.13
CA PRO A 214 19.52 -2.08 -19.97
C PRO A 214 18.99 -2.64 -18.64
N ASP A 215 19.69 -3.61 -18.05
CA ASP A 215 19.32 -4.26 -16.78
C ASP A 215 19.87 -3.56 -15.55
N THR A 216 20.68 -2.52 -15.71
CA THR A 216 21.21 -1.73 -14.60
C THR A 216 20.06 -1.07 -13.82
N PRO A 217 20.01 -1.20 -12.49
CA PRO A 217 18.98 -0.54 -11.69
C PRO A 217 19.18 0.98 -11.64
N LEU A 218 18.06 1.73 -11.62
CA LEU A 218 18.08 3.21 -11.67
C LEU A 218 18.91 3.86 -10.56
N TRP A 219 19.01 3.25 -9.38
CA TRP A 219 19.82 3.82 -8.29
C TRP A 219 21.31 3.93 -8.65
N GLN A 220 21.84 3.02 -9.50
CA GLN A 220 23.20 3.13 -10.00
C GLN A 220 23.36 4.28 -10.98
N VAL A 221 22.34 4.54 -11.81
CA VAL A 221 22.33 5.68 -12.71
C VAL A 221 22.21 6.99 -11.94
N GLU A 222 21.38 7.02 -10.88
CA GLU A 222 21.27 8.18 -9.96
C GLU A 222 22.63 8.48 -9.31
N GLU A 223 23.36 7.45 -8.91
CA GLU A 223 24.70 7.62 -8.34
C GLU A 223 25.68 8.19 -9.39
N ILE A 224 25.60 7.74 -10.65
CA ILE A 224 26.41 8.27 -11.76
C ILE A 224 26.09 9.76 -11.97
N PHE A 225 24.83 10.16 -12.08
CA PHE A 225 24.42 11.56 -12.21
C PHE A 225 24.99 12.43 -11.07
N ARG A 226 24.84 11.96 -9.84
CA ARG A 226 25.31 12.69 -8.65
C ARG A 226 26.84 12.78 -8.56
N ARG A 227 27.54 11.68 -8.86
CA ARG A 227 28.98 11.60 -8.70
C ARG A 227 29.75 12.33 -9.80
N HIS A 228 29.28 12.18 -11.04
CA HIS A 228 29.96 12.71 -12.23
C HIS A 228 29.37 14.02 -12.74
N ARG A 229 28.22 14.47 -12.16
CA ARG A 229 27.51 15.70 -12.54
C ARG A 229 27.15 15.76 -14.01
N VAL A 230 26.91 14.61 -14.63
CA VAL A 230 26.44 14.50 -16.02
C VAL A 230 24.91 14.56 -16.06
N LYS A 231 24.34 14.96 -17.20
CA LYS A 231 22.89 15.02 -17.41
C LYS A 231 22.35 13.82 -18.18
N ASP A 232 23.24 13.10 -18.86
CA ASP A 232 22.90 11.98 -19.72
C ASP A 232 23.84 10.81 -19.45
N VAL A 233 23.31 9.60 -19.45
CA VAL A 233 24.04 8.34 -19.34
C VAL A 233 23.61 7.45 -20.50
N ALA A 234 24.56 6.99 -21.28
CA ALA A 234 24.27 6.09 -22.40
C ALA A 234 23.86 4.70 -21.91
N VAL A 235 22.96 4.04 -22.65
CA VAL A 235 22.61 2.65 -22.42
C VAL A 235 23.15 1.82 -23.59
N VAL A 236 23.99 0.84 -23.27
CA VAL A 236 24.68 0.00 -24.27
C VAL A 236 24.34 -1.47 -24.07
N ASP A 237 24.37 -2.23 -25.15
CA ASP A 237 24.21 -3.68 -25.08
C ASP A 237 25.51 -4.40 -24.67
N SER A 238 25.50 -5.73 -24.72
CA SER A 238 26.66 -6.57 -24.39
C SER A 238 27.84 -6.45 -25.37
N GLN A 239 27.65 -5.77 -26.51
CA GLN A 239 28.67 -5.49 -27.51
C GLN A 239 29.13 -4.03 -27.49
N GLU A 240 28.74 -3.27 -26.45
CA GLU A 240 28.99 -1.85 -26.28
C GLU A 240 28.33 -0.97 -27.36
N ALA A 241 27.35 -1.51 -28.12
CA ALA A 241 26.57 -0.73 -29.06
C ALA A 241 25.45 0.06 -28.32
N PRO A 242 25.24 1.36 -28.66
CA PRO A 242 24.24 2.18 -27.98
C PRO A 242 22.82 1.76 -28.33
N VAL A 243 22.02 1.41 -27.32
CA VAL A 243 20.60 1.01 -27.46
C VAL A 243 19.63 2.07 -26.94
N GLY A 244 20.14 3.05 -26.18
CA GLY A 244 19.31 4.13 -25.64
C GLY A 244 20.11 5.14 -24.82
N ILE A 245 19.37 6.05 -24.19
CA ILE A 245 19.92 7.08 -23.30
C ILE A 245 19.00 7.26 -22.09
N MET A 246 19.59 7.47 -20.92
CA MET A 246 18.90 7.85 -19.70
C MET A 246 19.31 9.26 -19.33
N SER A 247 18.39 10.22 -19.40
CA SER A 247 18.62 11.59 -18.97
C SER A 247 18.18 11.80 -17.52
N GLU A 248 18.77 12.81 -16.85
CA GLU A 248 18.35 13.24 -15.53
C GLU A 248 16.85 13.64 -15.52
N THR A 249 16.40 14.30 -16.60
CA THR A 249 14.98 14.67 -16.78
C THR A 249 14.08 13.44 -16.89
N ALA A 250 14.48 12.42 -17.66
CA ALA A 250 13.73 11.17 -17.78
C ALA A 250 13.65 10.44 -16.42
N MET A 251 14.71 10.51 -15.62
CA MET A 251 14.73 9.95 -14.27
C MET A 251 13.79 10.71 -13.33
N ILE A 252 13.81 12.04 -13.35
CA ILE A 252 12.87 12.87 -12.56
C ILE A 252 11.43 12.55 -12.97
N GLN A 253 11.14 12.42 -14.25
CA GLN A 253 9.82 12.02 -14.74
C GLN A 253 9.44 10.62 -14.27
N ALA A 254 10.33 9.65 -14.35
CA ALA A 254 10.12 8.29 -13.86
C ALA A 254 9.82 8.25 -12.35
N LEU A 255 10.42 9.16 -11.58
CA LEU A 255 10.20 9.29 -10.14
C LEU A 255 8.93 10.08 -9.80
N SER A 256 8.48 10.98 -10.68
CA SER A 256 7.40 11.95 -10.42
C SER A 256 6.03 11.52 -10.96
N HIS A 257 5.96 10.62 -11.95
CA HIS A 257 4.73 10.27 -12.64
C HIS A 257 4.53 8.74 -12.72
N PRO A 258 3.49 8.21 -12.07
CA PRO A 258 3.00 6.87 -12.42
C PRO A 258 2.45 6.89 -13.87
N PRO A 259 2.38 5.74 -14.55
CA PRO A 259 2.00 5.69 -15.96
C PRO A 259 0.59 6.24 -16.18
N GLN A 260 0.49 7.48 -16.69
CA GLN A 260 -0.76 8.12 -17.13
C GLN A 260 -1.42 7.37 -18.30
N THR A 261 -0.74 6.39 -18.88
CA THR A 261 -1.18 5.65 -20.05
C THR A 261 -2.36 4.72 -19.79
N LEU A 262 -2.41 4.04 -18.64
CA LEU A 262 -3.48 3.05 -18.39
C LEU A 262 -4.84 3.72 -18.13
N ASP A 263 -4.87 4.86 -17.46
CA ASP A 263 -6.11 5.59 -17.19
C ASP A 263 -6.73 6.17 -18.48
N SER A 264 -5.91 6.69 -19.41
CA SER A 264 -6.41 7.12 -20.72
C SER A 264 -6.88 5.93 -21.58
N GLU A 265 -6.12 4.83 -21.61
CA GLU A 265 -6.54 3.62 -22.32
C GLU A 265 -7.90 3.10 -21.81
N ILE A 266 -8.15 3.16 -20.49
CA ILE A 266 -9.43 2.77 -19.90
C ILE A 266 -10.54 3.71 -20.32
N ARG A 267 -10.34 5.02 -20.27
CA ARG A 267 -11.36 6.01 -20.69
C ARG A 267 -11.75 5.87 -22.15
N ASP A 268 -10.78 5.57 -23.00
CA ASP A 268 -10.96 5.48 -24.45
C ASP A 268 -11.34 4.08 -24.93
N ALA A 269 -11.49 3.10 -24.01
CA ALA A 269 -11.84 1.72 -24.37
C ALA A 269 -13.16 1.65 -25.13
N PRO A 270 -13.20 1.08 -26.36
CA PRO A 270 -14.41 1.09 -27.19
C PRO A 270 -15.42 0.01 -26.80
N ASP A 271 -15.00 -1.04 -26.13
CA ASP A 271 -15.79 -2.24 -25.85
C ASP A 271 -15.35 -2.97 -24.57
N VAL A 272 -16.13 -3.96 -24.15
CA VAL A 272 -15.89 -4.78 -22.96
C VAL A 272 -14.63 -5.63 -23.11
N ASP A 273 -14.36 -6.18 -24.30
CA ASP A 273 -13.16 -6.99 -24.56
C ASP A 273 -11.87 -6.18 -24.30
N THR A 274 -11.90 -4.90 -24.66
CA THR A 274 -10.78 -3.99 -24.34
C THR A 274 -10.63 -3.80 -22.83
N LEU A 275 -11.72 -3.62 -22.10
CA LEU A 275 -11.69 -3.52 -20.63
C LEU A 275 -11.14 -4.81 -19.99
N VAL A 276 -11.50 -5.99 -20.51
CA VAL A 276 -10.93 -7.28 -20.06
C VAL A 276 -9.42 -7.33 -20.26
N ARG A 277 -8.92 -6.87 -21.42
CA ARG A 277 -7.46 -6.78 -21.67
C ARG A 277 -6.77 -5.79 -20.74
N LEU A 278 -7.35 -4.61 -20.53
CA LEU A 278 -6.79 -3.57 -19.66
C LEU A 278 -6.79 -3.99 -18.19
N ARG A 279 -7.81 -4.76 -17.76
CA ARG A 279 -7.86 -5.32 -16.40
C ARG A 279 -6.63 -6.16 -16.08
N ARG A 280 -6.08 -6.88 -17.06
CA ARG A 280 -4.85 -7.69 -16.90
C ARG A 280 -3.59 -6.85 -16.70
N LYS A 281 -3.59 -5.58 -17.15
CA LYS A 281 -2.46 -4.65 -16.95
C LYS A 281 -2.43 -4.05 -15.54
N ILE A 282 -3.56 -4.03 -14.81
CA ILE A 282 -3.67 -3.41 -13.48
C ILE A 282 -2.65 -3.95 -12.47
N PRO A 283 -2.41 -5.26 -12.31
CA PRO A 283 -1.42 -5.75 -11.34
C PRO A 283 -0.01 -5.22 -11.61
N ILE A 284 0.38 -5.13 -12.89
CA ILE A 284 1.69 -4.61 -13.30
C ILE A 284 1.79 -3.13 -12.96
N ALA A 285 0.78 -2.33 -13.32
CA ALA A 285 0.73 -0.90 -13.01
C ALA A 285 0.73 -0.65 -11.49
N ALA A 286 -0.08 -1.39 -10.73
CA ALA A 286 -0.15 -1.29 -9.29
C ALA A 286 1.17 -1.71 -8.61
N GLY A 287 1.84 -2.76 -9.10
CA GLY A 287 3.18 -3.17 -8.67
C GLY A 287 4.23 -2.08 -8.91
N ALA A 288 4.15 -1.41 -10.07
CA ALA A 288 5.03 -0.27 -10.38
C ALA A 288 4.82 0.90 -9.40
N VAL A 289 3.57 1.26 -9.10
CA VAL A 289 3.26 2.30 -8.10
C VAL A 289 3.73 1.86 -6.71
N HIS A 290 3.53 0.61 -6.32
CA HIS A 290 3.99 0.09 -5.03
C HIS A 290 5.52 0.16 -4.91
N ALA A 291 6.24 -0.18 -5.97
CA ALA A 291 7.70 -0.12 -6.01
C ALA A 291 8.23 1.33 -5.97
N SER A 292 7.48 2.31 -6.50
CA SER A 292 7.92 3.71 -6.60
C SER A 292 7.53 4.59 -5.41
N HIS A 293 6.55 4.19 -4.58
CA HIS A 293 6.05 5.02 -3.49
C HIS A 293 6.39 4.43 -2.11
N ARG A 294 6.66 5.33 -1.15
CA ARG A 294 6.99 4.95 0.24
C ARG A 294 5.80 4.45 1.06
N SER A 295 4.58 4.48 0.51
CA SER A 295 3.36 4.11 1.23
C SER A 295 2.52 3.13 0.43
N VAL A 296 2.22 1.97 1.01
CA VAL A 296 1.26 1.01 0.45
C VAL A 296 -0.11 1.67 0.23
N GLY A 297 -0.51 2.60 1.07
CA GLY A 297 -1.75 3.36 0.93
C GLY A 297 -1.84 4.13 -0.39
N THR A 298 -0.71 4.62 -0.93
CA THR A 298 -0.66 5.26 -2.26
C THR A 298 -0.88 4.23 -3.37
N ALA A 299 -0.23 3.06 -3.29
CA ALA A 299 -0.41 2.00 -4.26
C ALA A 299 -1.84 1.43 -4.26
N VAL A 300 -2.41 1.18 -3.08
CA VAL A 300 -3.80 0.69 -2.94
C VAL A 300 -4.81 1.73 -3.43
N ARG A 301 -4.55 3.02 -3.22
CA ARG A 301 -5.38 4.11 -3.78
C ARG A 301 -5.34 4.11 -5.30
N ALA A 302 -4.15 4.13 -5.91
CA ALA A 302 -4.00 4.10 -7.36
C ALA A 302 -4.62 2.83 -7.95
N LEU A 303 -4.44 1.68 -7.30
CA LEU A 303 -5.09 0.42 -7.67
C LEU A 303 -6.62 0.54 -7.65
N THR A 304 -7.17 1.14 -6.58
CA THR A 304 -8.62 1.35 -6.48
C THR A 304 -9.12 2.29 -7.56
N GLU A 305 -8.42 3.39 -7.85
CA GLU A 305 -8.78 4.35 -8.92
C GLU A 305 -8.83 3.67 -10.28
N MET A 306 -7.84 2.80 -10.61
CA MET A 306 -7.87 2.00 -11.84
C MET A 306 -9.05 1.03 -11.89
N HIS A 307 -9.39 0.38 -10.76
CA HIS A 307 -10.57 -0.48 -10.69
C HIS A 307 -11.87 0.29 -10.91
N LEU A 308 -12.01 1.46 -10.26
CA LEU A 308 -13.20 2.30 -10.39
C LEU A 308 -13.32 2.89 -11.80
N ALA A 309 -12.21 3.25 -12.43
CA ALA A 309 -12.21 3.74 -13.81
C ALA A 309 -12.73 2.67 -14.80
N LEU A 310 -12.28 1.39 -14.66
CA LEU A 310 -12.81 0.29 -15.45
C LEU A 310 -14.32 0.09 -15.26
N GLN A 311 -14.78 0.10 -14.01
CA GLN A 311 -16.21 -0.06 -13.69
C GLN A 311 -17.03 1.12 -14.22
N HIS A 312 -16.51 2.35 -14.09
CA HIS A 312 -17.13 3.56 -14.62
C HIS A 312 -17.27 3.47 -16.15
N ARG A 313 -16.19 3.08 -16.84
CA ARG A 313 -16.22 2.93 -18.31
C ARG A 313 -17.21 1.87 -18.78
N LEU A 314 -17.33 0.76 -18.05
CA LEU A 314 -18.34 -0.26 -18.34
C LEU A 314 -19.76 0.34 -18.27
N VAL A 315 -20.06 1.15 -17.24
CA VAL A 315 -21.37 1.82 -17.14
C VAL A 315 -21.64 2.67 -18.38
N GLU A 316 -20.66 3.46 -18.85
CA GLU A 316 -20.81 4.28 -20.07
C GLU A 316 -21.07 3.43 -21.31
N LEU A 317 -20.35 2.31 -21.46
CA LEU A 317 -20.54 1.40 -22.59
C LEU A 317 -21.94 0.77 -22.60
N ILE A 318 -22.44 0.35 -21.43
CA ILE A 318 -23.79 -0.21 -21.29
C ILE A 318 -24.85 0.84 -21.61
N LEU A 319 -24.74 2.07 -21.08
CA LEU A 319 -25.67 3.16 -21.36
C LEU A 319 -25.72 3.48 -22.86
N SER A 320 -24.54 3.53 -23.50
CA SER A 320 -24.44 3.78 -24.94
C SER A 320 -25.02 2.63 -25.76
N ALA A 321 -24.89 1.39 -25.32
CA ALA A 321 -25.48 0.23 -25.97
C ALA A 321 -27.01 0.25 -25.87
N MET A 322 -27.55 0.52 -24.67
CA MET A 322 -28.99 0.61 -24.43
C MET A 322 -29.64 1.72 -25.27
N ASP A 323 -29.00 2.87 -25.41
CA ASP A 323 -29.51 3.98 -26.24
C ASP A 323 -29.52 3.59 -27.72
N ARG A 324 -28.46 2.95 -28.22
CA ARG A 324 -28.39 2.46 -29.61
C ARG A 324 -29.41 1.35 -29.91
N GLU A 325 -29.76 0.52 -28.95
CA GLU A 325 -30.77 -0.53 -29.05
C GLU A 325 -32.21 -0.01 -28.95
N GLY A 326 -32.41 1.30 -28.78
CA GLY A 326 -33.73 1.92 -28.72
C GLY A 326 -34.38 1.90 -27.33
N LEU A 327 -33.68 1.46 -26.29
CA LEU A 327 -34.16 1.53 -24.92
C LEU A 327 -34.09 2.95 -24.36
N GLY A 328 -33.41 3.87 -25.07
CA GLY A 328 -33.28 5.27 -24.73
C GLY A 328 -32.36 5.55 -23.55
N ARG A 329 -32.28 6.82 -23.19
CA ARG A 329 -31.46 7.32 -22.06
C ARG A 329 -32.10 6.99 -20.71
N PRO A 330 -31.34 7.06 -19.59
CA PRO A 330 -31.89 6.85 -18.26
C PRO A 330 -33.14 7.71 -18.00
N PRO A 331 -34.28 7.13 -17.63
CA PRO A 331 -35.56 7.83 -17.52
C PRO A 331 -35.67 8.71 -16.26
N ALA A 332 -34.72 8.59 -15.32
CA ALA A 332 -34.64 9.41 -14.12
C ALA A 332 -33.17 9.63 -13.74
N ARG A 333 -32.92 10.63 -12.88
CA ARG A 333 -31.59 10.78 -12.25
C ARG A 333 -31.29 9.55 -11.41
N PHE A 334 -30.05 9.13 -11.43
CA PHE A 334 -29.60 7.96 -10.68
C PHE A 334 -28.13 8.06 -10.33
N ALA A 335 -27.72 7.27 -9.36
CA ALA A 335 -26.32 7.02 -9.03
C ALA A 335 -26.06 5.53 -8.97
N VAL A 336 -25.01 5.07 -9.64
CA VAL A 336 -24.39 3.78 -9.36
C VAL A 336 -23.47 3.98 -8.17
N ILE A 337 -23.66 3.22 -7.11
CA ILE A 337 -22.80 3.26 -5.93
C ILE A 337 -21.96 1.99 -5.83
N VAL A 338 -20.71 2.14 -5.42
CA VAL A 338 -19.85 1.06 -4.96
C VAL A 338 -19.85 1.01 -3.44
N MET A 339 -19.74 -0.19 -2.87
CA MET A 339 -19.82 -0.42 -1.44
C MET A 339 -18.60 -1.19 -0.92
N GLY A 340 -18.51 -1.42 0.37
CA GLY A 340 -17.44 -2.19 0.97
C GLY A 340 -16.04 -1.60 0.69
N SER A 341 -15.12 -2.41 0.18
CA SER A 341 -13.75 -1.94 -0.14
C SER A 341 -13.72 -0.91 -1.28
N GLY A 342 -14.68 -0.97 -2.23
CA GLY A 342 -14.84 0.04 -3.27
C GLY A 342 -15.24 1.39 -2.69
N GLY A 343 -16.25 1.42 -1.82
CA GLY A 343 -16.71 2.63 -1.14
C GLY A 343 -15.68 3.24 -0.19
N ARG A 344 -14.74 2.44 0.33
CA ARG A 344 -13.63 2.91 1.15
C ARG A 344 -12.38 3.32 0.35
N GLY A 345 -12.31 3.03 -0.94
CA GLY A 345 -11.11 3.28 -1.73
C GLY A 345 -9.94 2.35 -1.36
N GLU A 346 -10.24 1.10 -0.96
CA GLU A 346 -9.30 0.13 -0.41
C GLU A 346 -9.33 -1.22 -1.15
N MET A 347 -9.62 -1.21 -2.45
CA MET A 347 -9.61 -2.42 -3.28
C MET A 347 -8.19 -2.96 -3.44
N LEU A 348 -8.05 -4.28 -3.34
CA LEU A 348 -6.83 -5.02 -3.67
C LEU A 348 -6.96 -5.67 -5.05
N LEU A 349 -5.99 -6.54 -5.45
CA LEU A 349 -5.90 -7.03 -6.84
C LEU A 349 -7.12 -7.84 -7.31
N ARG A 350 -7.86 -8.46 -6.40
CA ARG A 350 -9.06 -9.26 -6.74
C ARG A 350 -10.26 -8.88 -5.88
N PRO A 351 -10.83 -7.69 -6.11
CA PRO A 351 -12.04 -7.29 -5.39
C PRO A 351 -13.26 -8.05 -5.91
N ASP A 352 -14.22 -8.28 -5.01
CA ASP A 352 -15.57 -8.67 -5.37
C ASP A 352 -16.34 -7.41 -5.81
N GLN A 353 -17.43 -7.57 -6.56
CA GLN A 353 -18.31 -6.45 -6.88
C GLN A 353 -19.37 -6.29 -5.78
N ASP A 354 -19.29 -5.17 -5.06
CA ASP A 354 -20.31 -4.73 -4.12
C ASP A 354 -20.87 -3.41 -4.65
N ASN A 355 -22.10 -3.40 -5.16
CA ASN A 355 -22.67 -2.21 -5.83
C ASN A 355 -24.18 -2.11 -5.65
N GLY A 356 -24.74 -0.95 -5.98
CA GLY A 356 -26.18 -0.70 -5.96
C GLY A 356 -26.56 0.49 -6.80
N LEU A 357 -27.86 0.72 -6.96
CA LEU A 357 -28.45 1.89 -7.62
C LEU A 357 -29.26 2.71 -6.62
N ILE A 358 -29.03 4.01 -6.63
CA ILE A 358 -29.93 5.00 -6.01
C ILE A 358 -30.64 5.73 -7.15
N ILE A 359 -31.96 5.63 -7.20
CA ILE A 359 -32.79 6.19 -8.27
C ILE A 359 -33.62 7.33 -7.69
N ASP A 360 -33.84 8.40 -8.46
CA ASP A 360 -34.71 9.52 -8.04
C ASP A 360 -36.15 9.02 -7.80
N ASP A 361 -36.80 9.47 -6.72
CA ASP A 361 -38.13 9.02 -6.32
C ASP A 361 -39.24 9.31 -7.35
N ARG A 362 -38.98 10.20 -8.35
CA ARG A 362 -39.91 10.52 -9.42
C ARG A 362 -39.92 9.53 -10.57
N VAL A 363 -39.15 8.44 -10.46
CA VAL A 363 -39.11 7.38 -11.46
C VAL A 363 -40.49 6.73 -11.60
N THR A 364 -40.89 6.45 -12.84
CA THR A 364 -42.11 5.68 -13.15
C THR A 364 -41.85 4.17 -13.05
N GLU A 365 -42.92 3.36 -13.05
CA GLU A 365 -42.81 1.92 -13.08
C GLU A 365 -42.04 1.41 -14.32
N ALA A 366 -42.33 1.98 -15.50
CA ALA A 366 -41.58 1.70 -16.73
C ALA A 366 -40.09 2.12 -16.60
N GLY A 367 -39.82 3.21 -15.88
CA GLY A 367 -38.45 3.63 -15.57
C GLY A 367 -37.72 2.64 -14.65
N MET A 368 -38.42 2.05 -13.68
CA MET A 368 -37.84 1.01 -12.80
C MET A 368 -37.50 -0.25 -13.61
N GLU A 369 -38.31 -0.59 -14.60
CA GLU A 369 -38.04 -1.72 -15.49
C GLU A 369 -36.78 -1.45 -16.36
N TRP A 370 -36.60 -0.21 -16.85
CA TRP A 370 -35.37 0.21 -17.54
C TRP A 370 -34.13 0.02 -16.63
N PHE A 371 -34.20 0.42 -15.35
CA PHE A 371 -33.11 0.24 -14.39
C PHE A 371 -32.89 -1.25 -14.04
N ARG A 372 -33.92 -2.08 -14.11
CA ARG A 372 -33.77 -3.53 -13.99
C ARG A 372 -32.92 -4.06 -15.14
N GLU A 373 -33.26 -3.72 -16.37
CA GLU A 373 -32.52 -4.13 -17.56
C GLU A 373 -31.07 -3.64 -17.51
N PHE A 374 -30.84 -2.37 -17.12
CA PHE A 374 -29.49 -1.84 -16.92
C PHE A 374 -28.68 -2.66 -15.92
N SER A 375 -29.25 -3.02 -14.78
CA SER A 375 -28.56 -3.75 -13.75
C SER A 375 -28.29 -5.23 -14.11
N GLU A 376 -29.15 -5.85 -14.92
CA GLU A 376 -28.94 -7.19 -15.46
C GLU A 376 -27.81 -7.24 -16.50
N ARG A 377 -27.44 -6.11 -17.11
CA ARG A 377 -26.24 -5.96 -17.95
C ARG A 377 -25.00 -5.58 -17.13
N LEU A 378 -25.16 -4.76 -16.10
CA LEU A 378 -24.05 -4.24 -15.31
C LEU A 378 -23.31 -5.36 -14.56
N ASN A 379 -24.01 -6.17 -13.78
CA ASN A 379 -23.34 -7.16 -12.95
C ASN A 379 -22.69 -8.31 -13.74
N PRO A 380 -23.29 -8.87 -14.80
CA PRO A 380 -22.58 -9.80 -15.67
C PRO A 380 -21.40 -9.16 -16.41
N GLY A 381 -21.53 -7.93 -16.90
CA GLY A 381 -20.41 -7.22 -17.55
C GLY A 381 -19.25 -6.97 -16.59
N LEU A 382 -19.51 -6.66 -15.32
CA LEU A 382 -18.48 -6.58 -14.28
C LEU A 382 -17.80 -7.94 -14.04
N ASP A 383 -18.55 -9.04 -14.03
CA ASP A 383 -18.00 -10.40 -13.85
C ASP A 383 -17.13 -10.79 -15.05
N GLU A 384 -17.54 -10.45 -16.27
CA GLU A 384 -16.77 -10.65 -17.50
C GLU A 384 -15.42 -9.92 -17.47
N ILE A 385 -15.38 -8.68 -16.97
CA ILE A 385 -14.14 -7.93 -16.79
C ILE A 385 -13.26 -8.56 -15.67
N GLY A 386 -13.83 -9.39 -14.80
CA GLY A 386 -13.12 -10.10 -13.74
C GLY A 386 -13.39 -9.60 -12.33
N TYR A 387 -14.50 -8.87 -12.11
CA TYR A 387 -15.03 -8.55 -10.79
C TYR A 387 -16.08 -9.61 -10.40
N ARG A 388 -15.67 -10.58 -9.59
CA ARG A 388 -16.53 -11.69 -9.20
C ARG A 388 -17.85 -11.23 -8.56
N LEU A 389 -18.91 -11.94 -8.85
CA LEU A 389 -20.21 -11.74 -8.20
C LEU A 389 -20.06 -11.81 -6.68
N CYS A 390 -20.68 -10.87 -5.96
CA CYS A 390 -20.66 -10.84 -4.50
C CYS A 390 -21.38 -12.07 -3.92
N PRO A 391 -20.73 -12.91 -3.10
CA PRO A 391 -21.37 -14.05 -2.47
C PRO A 391 -22.57 -13.67 -1.59
N GLY A 392 -22.56 -12.45 -1.05
CA GLY A 392 -23.67 -11.88 -0.27
C GLY A 392 -24.80 -11.31 -1.11
N ASN A 393 -24.69 -11.38 -2.44
CA ASN A 393 -25.65 -10.83 -3.42
C ASN A 393 -25.93 -9.32 -3.21
N VAL A 394 -24.90 -8.56 -2.74
CA VAL A 394 -24.96 -7.09 -2.59
C VAL A 394 -24.63 -6.46 -3.95
N MET A 395 -25.60 -6.47 -4.85
CA MET A 395 -25.41 -6.09 -6.25
C MET A 395 -26.66 -5.42 -6.82
N ALA A 396 -26.47 -4.49 -7.76
CA ALA A 396 -27.55 -3.70 -8.38
C ALA A 396 -28.65 -4.55 -9.04
N ARG A 397 -28.32 -5.74 -9.57
CA ARG A 397 -29.30 -6.67 -10.12
C ARG A 397 -30.27 -7.21 -9.07
N ASN A 398 -29.89 -7.26 -7.79
CA ASN A 398 -30.77 -7.61 -6.71
C ASN A 398 -31.70 -6.42 -6.39
N PRO A 399 -33.04 -6.61 -6.41
CA PRO A 399 -34.00 -5.54 -6.09
C PRO A 399 -33.74 -4.86 -4.75
N GLU A 400 -33.16 -5.57 -3.77
CA GLU A 400 -32.79 -4.99 -2.48
C GLU A 400 -31.75 -3.86 -2.58
N TYR A 401 -30.95 -3.81 -3.64
CA TYR A 401 -29.89 -2.82 -3.86
C TYR A 401 -30.12 -1.96 -5.11
N ARG A 402 -31.28 -2.12 -5.76
CA ARG A 402 -31.77 -1.28 -6.85
C ARG A 402 -33.05 -0.58 -6.36
N CYS A 403 -32.90 0.53 -5.69
CA CYS A 403 -33.97 1.20 -4.99
C CYS A 403 -34.03 2.70 -5.31
N THR A 404 -35.21 3.30 -5.11
CA THR A 404 -35.31 4.76 -5.08
C THR A 404 -34.59 5.31 -3.84
N LEU A 405 -34.34 6.64 -3.82
CA LEU A 405 -33.72 7.30 -2.67
C LEU A 405 -34.57 7.11 -1.39
N GLY A 406 -35.90 7.27 -1.51
CA GLY A 406 -36.81 7.08 -0.38
C GLY A 406 -36.80 5.63 0.16
N GLU A 407 -36.77 4.64 -0.72
CA GLU A 407 -36.66 3.22 -0.32
C GLU A 407 -35.31 2.93 0.38
N TRP A 408 -34.19 3.48 -0.15
CA TRP A 408 -32.90 3.41 0.50
C TRP A 408 -32.90 4.04 1.90
N GLN A 409 -33.51 5.24 2.04
CA GLN A 409 -33.65 5.93 3.33
C GLN A 409 -34.47 5.10 4.32
N ALA A 410 -35.59 4.55 3.88
CA ALA A 410 -36.43 3.66 4.71
C ALA A 410 -35.67 2.39 5.12
N LYS A 411 -34.86 1.82 4.22
CA LYS A 411 -34.02 0.65 4.50
C LYS A 411 -32.96 0.96 5.55
N LEU A 412 -32.26 2.08 5.42
CA LEU A 412 -31.24 2.49 6.40
C LEU A 412 -31.88 2.83 7.76
N SER A 413 -33.06 3.46 7.78
CA SER A 413 -33.80 3.69 9.03
C SER A 413 -34.15 2.39 9.73
N ARG A 414 -34.71 1.42 9.02
CA ARG A 414 -35.02 0.09 9.59
C ARG A 414 -33.76 -0.61 10.12
N LEU A 415 -32.64 -0.51 9.38
CA LEU A 415 -31.35 -1.06 9.79
C LEU A 415 -30.86 -0.45 11.11
N VAL A 416 -31.05 0.85 11.32
CA VAL A 416 -30.64 1.55 12.55
C VAL A 416 -31.59 1.23 13.70
N ASP A 417 -32.91 1.25 13.45
CA ASP A 417 -33.93 1.14 14.50
C ASP A 417 -34.16 -0.29 14.96
N ASN A 418 -34.19 -1.26 14.05
CA ASN A 418 -34.50 -2.67 14.34
C ASN A 418 -33.66 -3.60 13.45
N PRO A 419 -32.35 -3.70 13.69
CA PRO A 419 -31.45 -4.48 12.87
C PRO A 419 -31.72 -5.98 13.02
N GLY A 420 -32.04 -6.66 11.92
CA GLY A 420 -32.02 -8.12 11.87
C GLY A 420 -30.57 -8.63 11.79
N ARG A 421 -30.38 -9.93 12.08
CA ARG A 421 -29.02 -10.54 12.03
C ARG A 421 -28.41 -10.51 10.63
N LYS A 422 -29.22 -10.72 9.59
CA LYS A 422 -28.78 -10.71 8.19
C LYS A 422 -28.40 -9.29 7.76
N GLU A 423 -29.25 -8.34 8.11
CA GLU A 423 -29.07 -6.92 7.78
C GLU A 423 -27.85 -6.33 8.52
N ALA A 424 -27.66 -6.64 9.80
CA ALA A 424 -26.51 -6.19 10.57
C ALA A 424 -25.18 -6.75 10.01
N ARG A 425 -25.17 -7.97 9.45
CA ARG A 425 -24.01 -8.50 8.74
C ARG A 425 -23.76 -7.78 7.41
N ALA A 426 -24.82 -7.48 6.64
CA ALA A 426 -24.72 -6.72 5.40
C ALA A 426 -24.29 -5.26 5.66
N ALA A 427 -24.58 -4.69 6.84
CA ALA A 427 -24.17 -3.34 7.23
C ALA A 427 -22.66 -3.10 7.08
N ASN A 428 -21.84 -4.12 7.32
CA ASN A 428 -20.38 -4.03 7.14
C ASN A 428 -19.95 -3.77 5.68
N ILE A 429 -20.83 -4.00 4.71
CA ILE A 429 -20.63 -3.68 3.30
C ILE A 429 -21.38 -2.41 2.95
N VAL A 430 -22.68 -2.37 3.24
CA VAL A 430 -23.63 -1.36 2.77
C VAL A 430 -23.37 0.04 3.35
N LEU A 431 -22.84 0.15 4.58
CA LEU A 431 -22.61 1.45 5.21
C LEU A 431 -21.37 2.20 4.68
N ASP A 432 -20.49 1.53 3.96
CA ASP A 432 -19.35 2.13 3.28
C ASP A 432 -19.65 2.25 1.78
N PHE A 433 -20.38 3.28 1.37
CA PHE A 433 -20.76 3.50 -0.02
C PHE A 433 -20.21 4.81 -0.58
N ALA A 434 -19.96 4.85 -1.89
CA ALA A 434 -19.52 6.04 -2.62
C ALA A 434 -20.11 5.99 -4.04
N THR A 435 -20.25 7.16 -4.66
CA THR A 435 -20.68 7.25 -6.06
C THR A 435 -19.60 6.71 -6.98
N LEU A 436 -19.98 5.81 -7.88
CA LEU A 436 -19.16 5.38 -9.00
C LEU A 436 -19.49 6.17 -10.26
N TYR A 437 -20.78 6.37 -10.52
CA TYR A 437 -21.29 7.02 -11.74
C TYR A 437 -22.62 7.73 -11.45
N GLY A 438 -22.90 8.82 -12.18
CA GLY A 438 -24.19 9.52 -12.16
C GLY A 438 -24.26 10.65 -11.14
N ASP A 439 -25.43 10.86 -10.53
CA ASP A 439 -25.73 12.01 -9.65
C ASP A 439 -25.25 11.78 -8.22
N ASP A 440 -24.13 12.37 -7.84
CA ASP A 440 -23.54 12.28 -6.50
C ASP A 440 -24.40 12.95 -5.41
N THR A 441 -25.34 13.84 -5.77
CA THR A 441 -26.25 14.46 -4.82
C THR A 441 -27.21 13.45 -4.19
N LEU A 442 -27.59 12.39 -4.93
CA LEU A 442 -28.39 11.29 -4.39
C LEU A 442 -27.63 10.52 -3.30
N THR A 443 -26.37 10.25 -3.54
CA THR A 443 -25.48 9.59 -2.57
C THR A 443 -25.25 10.46 -1.34
N ALA A 444 -25.03 11.78 -1.53
CA ALA A 444 -24.86 12.73 -0.44
C ALA A 444 -26.14 12.83 0.42
N ARG A 445 -27.33 12.86 -0.20
CA ARG A 445 -28.63 12.87 0.52
C ARG A 445 -28.83 11.59 1.33
N LEU A 446 -28.48 10.44 0.78
CA LEU A 446 -28.54 9.16 1.49
C LEU A 446 -27.59 9.16 2.68
N ARG A 447 -26.35 9.65 2.51
CA ARG A 447 -25.36 9.77 3.59
C ARG A 447 -25.83 10.70 4.69
N GLY A 448 -26.38 11.87 4.33
CA GLY A 448 -26.94 12.83 5.29
C GLY A 448 -28.12 12.22 6.08
N HIS A 449 -28.97 11.41 5.43
CA HIS A 449 -30.05 10.69 6.12
C HIS A 449 -29.51 9.70 7.16
N LEU A 450 -28.52 8.86 6.79
CA LEU A 450 -27.90 7.92 7.72
C LEU A 450 -27.29 8.66 8.93
N ASN A 451 -26.55 9.73 8.72
CA ASN A 451 -25.92 10.48 9.82
C ASN A 451 -26.97 11.02 10.79
N ARG A 452 -28.03 11.70 10.29
CA ARG A 452 -29.13 12.19 11.15
C ARG A 452 -29.78 11.08 11.95
N ARG A 453 -29.96 9.88 11.36
CA ARG A 453 -30.55 8.74 12.08
C ARG A 453 -29.66 8.19 13.18
N LEU A 454 -28.35 8.41 13.09
CA LEU A 454 -27.38 7.95 14.11
C LEU A 454 -27.11 8.99 15.21
N GLU A 455 -27.35 10.29 14.92
CA GLU A 455 -27.12 11.40 15.87
C GLU A 455 -27.96 11.28 17.14
N ASP A 456 -29.17 10.74 17.06
CA ASP A 456 -30.10 10.56 18.20
C ASP A 456 -29.71 9.38 19.12
N GLY A 457 -28.57 8.74 18.91
CA GLY A 457 -28.14 7.57 19.66
C GLY A 457 -28.95 6.29 19.37
N SER A 458 -29.73 6.29 18.28
CA SER A 458 -30.62 5.16 17.91
C SER A 458 -29.84 3.90 17.48
N GLY A 459 -28.62 4.03 16.96
CA GLY A 459 -27.84 2.92 16.42
C GLY A 459 -27.26 1.92 17.43
N LYS A 460 -27.55 2.01 18.73
CA LYS A 460 -26.90 1.19 19.78
C LYS A 460 -27.03 -0.32 19.53
N MET A 461 -28.23 -0.79 19.12
CA MET A 461 -28.46 -2.21 18.85
C MET A 461 -27.68 -2.66 17.61
N LEU A 462 -27.71 -1.85 16.53
CA LEU A 462 -26.94 -2.10 15.32
C LEU A 462 -25.44 -2.25 15.64
N PHE A 463 -24.87 -1.31 16.38
CA PHE A 463 -23.44 -1.35 16.75
C PHE A 463 -23.11 -2.59 17.58
N ARG A 464 -23.93 -2.95 18.58
CA ARG A 464 -23.74 -4.18 19.35
C ARG A 464 -23.78 -5.43 18.48
N MET A 465 -24.68 -5.49 17.50
CA MET A 465 -24.77 -6.63 16.58
C MET A 465 -23.57 -6.69 15.64
N MET A 466 -23.11 -5.55 15.11
CA MET A 466 -21.88 -5.49 14.28
C MET A 466 -20.65 -5.95 15.07
N VAL A 467 -20.48 -5.49 16.31
CA VAL A 467 -19.38 -5.90 17.20
C VAL A 467 -19.49 -7.40 17.56
N SER A 468 -20.69 -7.89 17.81
CA SER A 468 -20.92 -9.31 18.08
C SER A 468 -20.61 -10.22 16.88
N ASP A 469 -20.81 -9.73 15.64
CA ASP A 469 -20.43 -10.48 14.44
C ASP A 469 -18.91 -10.49 14.24
N ASP A 470 -18.22 -9.36 14.51
CA ASP A 470 -16.74 -9.30 14.51
C ASP A 470 -16.14 -10.24 15.57
N ALA A 471 -16.74 -10.33 16.74
CA ALA A 471 -16.27 -11.20 17.83
C ALA A 471 -16.19 -12.69 17.44
N LYS A 472 -16.98 -13.15 16.47
CA LYS A 472 -16.97 -14.53 15.96
C LYS A 472 -15.77 -14.86 15.07
N ILE A 473 -15.03 -13.86 14.64
CA ILE A 473 -13.85 -14.07 13.80
C ILE A 473 -12.70 -14.55 14.68
N SER A 474 -12.23 -15.78 14.47
CA SER A 474 -11.07 -16.29 15.17
C SER A 474 -9.82 -15.49 14.79
N GLN A 475 -9.09 -15.01 15.78
CA GLN A 475 -7.80 -14.33 15.55
C GLN A 475 -6.69 -15.35 15.36
N PRO A 476 -5.75 -15.11 14.42
CA PRO A 476 -4.65 -16.02 14.15
C PRO A 476 -3.47 -15.83 15.13
N LEU A 477 -3.78 -15.56 16.40
CA LEU A 477 -2.82 -15.44 17.51
C LEU A 477 -3.23 -16.33 18.67
N GLY A 478 -2.42 -17.34 18.95
CA GLY A 478 -2.54 -18.23 20.09
C GLY A 478 -1.85 -17.71 21.35
N PHE A 479 -1.65 -18.62 22.30
CA PHE A 479 -0.84 -18.37 23.50
C PHE A 479 0.57 -17.94 23.12
N PHE A 480 1.14 -17.02 23.89
CA PHE A 480 2.47 -16.45 23.67
C PHE A 480 2.64 -15.76 22.31
N ASN A 481 1.56 -15.20 21.76
CA ASN A 481 1.54 -14.54 20.46
C ASN A 481 2.04 -15.41 19.28
N ARG A 482 1.97 -16.73 19.40
CA ARG A 482 2.26 -17.64 18.30
C ARG A 482 1.23 -17.48 17.19
N LEU A 483 1.69 -17.44 15.95
CA LEU A 483 0.79 -17.43 14.80
C LEU A 483 0.04 -18.75 14.72
N VAL A 484 -1.29 -18.68 14.68
CA VAL A 484 -2.17 -19.82 14.47
C VAL A 484 -2.55 -19.85 13.00
N THR A 485 -2.24 -20.95 12.34
CA THR A 485 -2.46 -21.13 10.90
C THR A 485 -3.54 -22.17 10.65
N THR A 486 -4.08 -22.15 9.44
CA THR A 486 -5.01 -23.20 8.95
C THR A 486 -4.36 -23.91 7.77
N PRO A 487 -4.51 -25.25 7.67
CA PRO A 487 -3.99 -25.98 6.52
C PRO A 487 -4.83 -25.68 5.27
N HIS A 488 -4.17 -25.36 4.16
CA HIS A 488 -4.80 -25.14 2.87
C HIS A 488 -3.88 -25.61 1.75
N LYS A 489 -4.33 -26.59 0.95
CA LYS A 489 -3.57 -27.15 -0.21
C LYS A 489 -2.10 -27.46 0.10
N GLY A 490 -1.84 -28.11 1.24
CA GLY A 490 -0.49 -28.51 1.65
C GLY A 490 0.36 -27.40 2.29
N SER A 491 -0.15 -26.17 2.41
CA SER A 491 0.52 -25.02 3.04
C SER A 491 -0.18 -24.60 4.32
N GLN A 492 0.57 -23.96 5.23
CA GLN A 492 0.01 -23.32 6.42
C GLN A 492 -0.29 -21.85 6.09
N VAL A 493 -1.55 -21.44 6.18
CA VAL A 493 -2.00 -20.11 5.75
C VAL A 493 -2.68 -19.31 6.84
N ILE A 494 -2.69 -17.97 6.66
CA ILE A 494 -3.51 -17.02 7.41
C ILE A 494 -4.30 -16.18 6.42
N ASP A 495 -5.62 -16.09 6.59
CA ASP A 495 -6.49 -15.18 5.84
C ASP A 495 -6.35 -13.76 6.39
N LEU A 496 -5.43 -12.96 5.85
CA LEU A 496 -5.15 -11.60 6.33
C LEU A 496 -6.30 -10.63 6.09
N LYS A 497 -7.09 -10.81 5.03
CA LYS A 497 -8.25 -9.97 4.77
C LYS A 497 -9.29 -10.13 5.87
N ARG A 498 -9.60 -11.38 6.23
CA ARG A 498 -10.65 -11.71 7.20
C ARG A 498 -10.21 -11.53 8.64
N THR A 499 -9.00 -12.03 8.99
CA THR A 499 -8.57 -12.16 10.38
C THR A 499 -7.64 -11.04 10.86
N GLY A 500 -7.25 -10.13 9.94
CA GLY A 500 -6.40 -8.96 10.21
C GLY A 500 -7.11 -7.66 9.82
N LEU A 501 -7.10 -7.30 8.52
CA LEU A 501 -7.61 -6.01 8.01
C LEU A 501 -9.07 -5.75 8.41
N ARG A 502 -9.96 -6.75 8.29
CA ARG A 502 -11.37 -6.61 8.61
C ARG A 502 -11.61 -6.14 10.05
N ILE A 503 -10.82 -6.61 11.01
CA ILE A 503 -10.98 -6.24 12.43
C ILE A 503 -10.76 -4.73 12.62
N ILE A 504 -9.73 -4.15 12.00
CA ILE A 504 -9.47 -2.71 12.06
C ILE A 504 -10.57 -1.94 11.32
N VAL A 505 -10.92 -2.38 10.11
CA VAL A 505 -11.94 -1.73 9.27
C VAL A 505 -13.29 -1.68 9.98
N ASP A 506 -13.76 -2.81 10.51
CA ASP A 506 -15.06 -2.92 11.18
C ASP A 506 -15.08 -2.09 12.46
N ALA A 507 -14.02 -2.14 13.26
CA ALA A 507 -13.90 -1.32 14.45
C ALA A 507 -13.91 0.19 14.14
N MET A 508 -13.08 0.63 13.17
CA MET A 508 -13.04 2.04 12.76
C MET A 508 -14.38 2.51 12.20
N ARG A 509 -15.12 1.66 11.50
CA ARG A 509 -16.48 1.95 11.02
C ARG A 509 -17.44 2.18 12.18
N VAL A 510 -17.49 1.25 13.14
CA VAL A 510 -18.43 1.32 14.27
C VAL A 510 -18.17 2.57 15.13
N PHE A 511 -16.89 2.85 15.47
CA PHE A 511 -16.54 4.07 16.20
C PHE A 511 -16.85 5.33 15.39
N ALA A 512 -16.54 5.35 14.10
CA ALA A 512 -16.80 6.51 13.24
C ALA A 512 -18.30 6.81 13.11
N LEU A 513 -19.13 5.77 12.93
CA LEU A 513 -20.59 5.92 12.85
C LEU A 513 -21.18 6.42 14.18
N ARG A 514 -20.68 5.93 15.31
CA ARG A 514 -21.09 6.40 16.64
C ARG A 514 -20.81 7.89 16.84
N GLU A 515 -19.67 8.36 16.32
CA GLU A 515 -19.24 9.76 16.46
C GLU A 515 -19.74 10.64 15.29
N GLY A 516 -20.66 10.19 14.46
CA GLY A 516 -21.21 10.97 13.33
C GLY A 516 -20.20 11.24 12.20
N ILE A 517 -19.10 10.49 12.11
CA ILE A 517 -18.08 10.66 11.08
C ILE A 517 -18.58 10.05 9.76
N SER A 518 -18.86 10.89 8.77
CA SER A 518 -19.39 10.48 7.46
C SER A 518 -18.34 9.87 6.50
N ARG A 519 -17.07 9.95 6.84
CA ARG A 519 -15.96 9.43 6.01
C ARG A 519 -15.96 7.91 5.96
N CYS A 520 -15.67 7.32 4.78
CA CYS A 520 -15.62 5.86 4.61
C CYS A 520 -14.21 5.28 4.75
N LYS A 521 -13.17 6.00 4.30
CA LYS A 521 -11.79 5.49 4.27
C LYS A 521 -11.27 5.23 5.68
N THR A 522 -10.70 4.05 5.91
CA THR A 522 -10.23 3.62 7.23
C THR A 522 -9.19 4.57 7.81
N MET A 523 -8.23 5.02 7.02
CA MET A 523 -7.21 5.96 7.47
C MET A 523 -7.77 7.33 7.85
N GLU A 524 -8.77 7.82 7.12
CA GLU A 524 -9.45 9.09 7.45
C GLU A 524 -10.27 8.96 8.73
N ARG A 525 -10.90 7.78 8.97
CA ARG A 525 -11.61 7.47 10.22
C ARG A 525 -10.66 7.46 11.42
N ILE A 526 -9.48 6.80 11.31
CA ILE A 526 -8.46 6.82 12.37
C ILE A 526 -8.05 8.26 12.70
N ALA A 527 -7.77 9.08 11.68
CA ALA A 527 -7.38 10.47 11.87
C ALA A 527 -8.50 11.33 12.49
N ALA A 528 -9.76 11.10 12.11
CA ALA A 528 -10.91 11.81 12.66
C ALA A 528 -11.19 11.43 14.12
N LEU A 529 -11.16 10.14 14.44
CA LEU A 529 -11.35 9.62 15.81
C LEU A 529 -10.25 10.13 16.77
N ARG A 530 -9.01 10.24 16.29
CA ARG A 530 -7.93 10.88 17.03
C ARG A 530 -8.22 12.35 17.31
N ARG A 531 -8.68 13.11 16.31
CA ARG A 531 -9.01 14.55 16.49
C ARG A 531 -10.14 14.77 17.48
N LEU A 532 -11.12 13.88 17.55
CA LEU A 532 -12.20 13.90 18.53
C LEU A 532 -11.81 13.40 19.91
N GLY A 533 -10.56 12.94 20.12
CA GLY A 533 -10.10 12.40 21.39
C GLY A 533 -10.67 11.03 21.77
N VAL A 534 -11.37 10.34 20.85
CA VAL A 534 -11.86 8.96 21.06
C VAL A 534 -10.68 7.99 21.22
N PHE A 535 -9.64 8.24 20.44
CA PHE A 535 -8.36 7.54 20.55
C PHE A 535 -7.24 8.54 20.81
N ASP A 536 -6.34 8.18 21.73
CA ASP A 536 -5.11 8.93 21.94
C ASP A 536 -4.16 8.81 20.72
N ALA A 537 -3.08 9.60 20.75
CA ALA A 537 -2.14 9.67 19.65
C ALA A 537 -1.44 8.34 19.40
N ASP A 538 -1.07 7.61 20.45
CA ASP A 538 -0.29 6.38 20.38
C ASP A 538 -1.11 5.22 19.89
N PHE A 539 -2.35 5.11 20.37
CA PHE A 539 -3.29 4.10 19.90
C PHE A 539 -3.63 4.31 18.42
N SER A 540 -3.90 5.56 18.02
CA SER A 540 -4.20 5.91 16.63
C SER A 540 -3.02 5.59 15.70
N GLU A 541 -1.80 5.88 16.13
CA GLU A 541 -0.60 5.57 15.38
C GLU A 541 -0.37 4.06 15.28
N SER A 542 -0.61 3.32 16.36
CA SER A 542 -0.52 1.85 16.35
C SER A 542 -1.51 1.23 15.36
N MET A 543 -2.75 1.74 15.30
CA MET A 543 -3.77 1.28 14.35
C MET A 543 -3.41 1.61 12.91
N ARG A 544 -2.89 2.83 12.67
CA ARG A 544 -2.44 3.27 11.36
C ARG A 544 -1.34 2.34 10.83
N ILE A 545 -0.32 2.10 11.65
CA ILE A 545 0.81 1.24 11.27
C ILE A 545 0.32 -0.20 11.04
N ALA A 546 -0.48 -0.77 11.93
CA ALA A 546 -0.98 -2.12 11.79
C ALA A 546 -1.80 -2.30 10.51
N PHE A 547 -2.65 -1.32 10.18
CA PHE A 547 -3.45 -1.35 8.95
C PHE A 547 -2.58 -1.29 7.70
N GLU A 548 -1.61 -0.37 7.64
CA GLU A 548 -0.67 -0.25 6.52
C GLU A 548 0.19 -1.52 6.36
N GLU A 549 0.70 -2.08 7.46
CA GLU A 549 1.53 -3.28 7.42
C GLU A 549 0.76 -4.52 6.95
N LEU A 550 -0.49 -4.69 7.39
CA LEU A 550 -1.34 -5.78 6.94
C LEU A 550 -1.73 -5.62 5.46
N GLN A 551 -2.00 -4.38 5.01
CA GLN A 551 -2.23 -4.11 3.59
C GLN A 551 -1.01 -4.41 2.75
N ASP A 552 0.19 -4.00 3.20
CA ASP A 552 1.45 -4.22 2.50
C ASP A 552 1.77 -5.70 2.36
N LEU A 553 1.65 -6.46 3.45
CA LEU A 553 1.87 -7.91 3.44
C LEU A 553 0.91 -8.63 2.49
N LEU A 554 -0.37 -8.25 2.52
CA LEU A 554 -1.36 -8.88 1.66
C LEU A 554 -1.18 -8.47 0.20
N PHE A 555 -0.90 -7.20 -0.07
CA PHE A 555 -0.71 -6.69 -1.42
C PHE A 555 0.55 -7.30 -2.07
N THR A 556 1.68 -7.32 -1.35
CA THR A 556 2.92 -7.98 -1.81
C THR A 556 2.69 -9.46 -2.08
N HIS A 557 1.95 -10.16 -1.19
CA HIS A 557 1.60 -11.56 -1.41
C HIS A 557 0.79 -11.77 -2.70
N GLN A 558 -0.18 -10.90 -2.96
CA GLN A 558 -1.00 -10.97 -4.16
C GLN A 558 -0.20 -10.65 -5.44
N LEU A 559 0.75 -9.71 -5.39
CA LEU A 559 1.67 -9.44 -6.50
C LEU A 559 2.56 -10.67 -6.80
N ASP A 560 3.13 -11.28 -5.77
CA ASP A 560 3.89 -12.52 -5.89
C ASP A 560 3.09 -13.66 -6.55
N GLN A 561 1.79 -13.75 -6.24
CA GLN A 561 0.90 -14.73 -6.87
C GLN A 561 0.72 -14.45 -8.37
N VAL A 562 0.50 -13.17 -8.74
CA VAL A 562 0.37 -12.78 -10.16
C VAL A 562 1.65 -13.08 -10.94
N GLU A 563 2.82 -12.77 -10.39
CA GLU A 563 4.12 -13.06 -11.02
C GLU A 563 4.33 -14.55 -11.30
N ARG A 564 3.74 -15.41 -10.47
CA ARG A 564 3.78 -16.88 -10.65
C ARG A 564 2.63 -17.45 -11.49
N GLY A 565 1.77 -16.58 -12.04
CA GLY A 565 0.57 -17.00 -12.77
C GLY A 565 -0.52 -17.60 -11.87
N GLU A 566 -0.43 -17.44 -10.55
CA GLU A 566 -1.44 -17.88 -9.59
C GLU A 566 -2.57 -16.84 -9.51
N THR A 567 -3.77 -17.27 -9.19
CA THR A 567 -4.89 -16.35 -8.92
C THR A 567 -4.69 -15.69 -7.55
N PRO A 568 -4.72 -14.35 -7.46
CA PRO A 568 -4.61 -13.64 -6.18
C PRO A 568 -5.69 -14.05 -5.18
N ASP A 569 -5.28 -14.38 -3.96
CA ASP A 569 -6.15 -14.72 -2.83
C ASP A 569 -5.66 -14.05 -1.52
N PRO A 570 -6.47 -13.99 -0.46
CA PRO A 570 -6.06 -13.41 0.82
C PRO A 570 -5.31 -14.37 1.75
N LEU A 571 -5.00 -15.60 1.30
CA LEU A 571 -4.43 -16.68 2.10
C LEU A 571 -2.91 -16.62 2.07
N VAL A 572 -2.33 -15.87 2.98
CA VAL A 572 -0.88 -15.69 3.05
C VAL A 572 -0.21 -16.95 3.57
N ARG A 573 0.69 -17.53 2.75
CA ARG A 573 1.42 -18.77 3.07
C ARG A 573 2.61 -18.46 3.96
N MET A 574 2.68 -19.13 5.12
CA MET A 574 3.69 -18.86 6.15
C MET A 574 5.12 -19.19 5.70
N GLU A 575 5.31 -20.20 4.88
CA GLU A 575 6.60 -20.58 4.32
C GLU A 575 7.16 -19.55 3.33
N ARG A 576 6.31 -18.70 2.76
CA ARG A 576 6.72 -17.62 1.83
C ARG A 576 7.09 -16.32 2.55
N LEU A 577 6.74 -16.19 3.82
CA LEU A 577 7.09 -15.01 4.60
C LEU A 577 8.50 -15.11 5.16
N SER A 578 9.28 -14.04 4.98
CA SER A 578 10.54 -13.88 5.67
C SER A 578 10.31 -13.82 7.19
N SER A 579 11.35 -14.04 7.95
CA SER A 579 11.30 -13.89 9.41
C SER A 579 10.87 -12.48 9.84
N HIS A 580 11.30 -11.47 9.10
CA HIS A 580 10.90 -10.09 9.33
C HIS A 580 9.40 -9.87 9.06
N ASP A 581 8.86 -10.43 7.97
CA ASP A 581 7.43 -10.30 7.64
C ASP A 581 6.57 -11.04 8.68
N LYS A 582 7.03 -12.16 9.21
CA LYS A 582 6.37 -12.86 10.33
C LYS A 582 6.34 -12.01 11.61
N GLU A 583 7.41 -11.24 11.88
CA GLU A 583 7.45 -10.30 13.00
C GLU A 583 6.46 -9.15 12.79
N ARG A 584 6.46 -8.51 11.60
CA ARG A 584 5.50 -7.45 11.22
C ARG A 584 4.06 -7.94 11.40
N LEU A 585 3.78 -9.15 10.91
CA LEU A 585 2.46 -9.77 11.01
C LEU A 585 2.03 -9.97 12.47
N ARG A 586 2.90 -10.50 13.33
CA ARG A 586 2.58 -10.70 14.76
C ARG A 586 2.26 -9.38 15.46
N VAL A 587 3.07 -8.36 15.23
CA VAL A 587 2.87 -7.02 15.83
C VAL A 587 1.54 -6.44 15.38
N SER A 588 1.24 -6.50 14.08
CA SER A 588 -0.02 -5.97 13.54
C SER A 588 -1.24 -6.75 14.06
N LEU A 589 -1.15 -8.06 14.20
CA LEU A 589 -2.22 -8.88 14.78
C LEU A 589 -2.42 -8.65 16.28
N ARG A 590 -1.37 -8.32 17.03
CA ARG A 590 -1.49 -7.86 18.43
C ARG A 590 -2.27 -6.55 18.52
N ALA A 591 -1.98 -5.60 17.61
CA ALA A 591 -2.73 -4.36 17.54
C ALA A 591 -4.21 -4.61 17.19
N CYS A 592 -4.51 -5.56 16.28
CA CYS A 592 -5.88 -6.00 16.00
C CYS A 592 -6.57 -6.59 17.22
N ARG A 593 -5.87 -7.39 18.04
CA ARG A 593 -6.42 -7.94 19.30
C ARG A 593 -6.83 -6.82 20.24
N ARG A 594 -5.93 -5.87 20.49
CA ARG A 594 -6.20 -4.72 21.35
C ARG A 594 -7.37 -3.88 20.83
N MET A 595 -7.45 -3.67 19.50
CA MET A 595 -8.58 -2.97 18.91
C MET A 595 -9.89 -3.67 19.18
N ARG A 596 -9.94 -4.98 19.04
CA ARG A 596 -11.13 -5.80 19.33
C ARG A 596 -11.54 -5.72 20.78
N GLU A 597 -10.60 -5.85 21.71
CA GLU A 597 -10.86 -5.72 23.16
C GLU A 597 -11.47 -4.34 23.48
N ARG A 598 -10.89 -3.27 22.94
CA ARG A 598 -11.41 -1.91 23.10
C ARG A 598 -12.81 -1.75 22.49
N LEU A 599 -13.04 -2.33 21.32
CA LEU A 599 -14.34 -2.32 20.65
C LEU A 599 -15.39 -3.05 21.50
N GLN A 600 -15.10 -4.25 21.96
CA GLN A 600 -16.01 -5.05 22.80
C GLN A 600 -16.35 -4.34 24.11
N TYR A 601 -15.33 -3.78 24.76
CA TYR A 601 -15.53 -3.00 25.99
C TYR A 601 -16.42 -1.77 25.75
N ALA A 602 -16.13 -0.99 24.71
CA ALA A 602 -16.88 0.24 24.41
C ALA A 602 -18.36 0.02 24.05
N PHE A 603 -18.71 -1.17 23.57
CA PHE A 603 -20.08 -1.52 23.15
C PHE A 603 -20.75 -2.60 24.04
N GLY A 604 -20.13 -2.95 25.16
CA GLY A 604 -20.70 -3.87 26.16
C GLY A 604 -20.94 -5.30 25.62
N VAL A 605 -20.06 -5.79 24.76
CA VAL A 605 -20.06 -7.16 24.24
C VAL A 605 -19.03 -7.95 25.03
N VAL A 606 -19.50 -8.76 26.02
CA VAL A 606 -18.62 -9.61 26.85
C VAL A 606 -18.22 -10.84 26.03
N MET A 607 -16.92 -11.22 26.06
CA MET A 607 -16.50 -12.53 25.57
C MET A 607 -17.06 -13.62 26.47
N SER A 608 -17.86 -14.52 25.92
CA SER A 608 -18.22 -15.81 26.55
C SER A 608 -17.11 -16.82 26.28
#